data_e2f34f6629a477bbcc852738269c8b09
#
_entry.id   e2f34f6629a477bbcc852738269c8b09
#
_cell.length_a   1.000
_cell.length_b   1.000
_cell.length_c   1.000
_cell.angle_alpha   90.00
_cell.angle_beta   90.00
_cell.angle_gamma   90.00
#
_symmetry.space_group_name_H-M   'P 1'
#
loop_
_entity.id
_entity.type
_entity.pdbx_description
1 polymer ?
#
loop_
_entity_poly.entity_id
_entity_poly.type
_entity_poly.pdbx_seq_one_letter_code
_entity_poly.pdbx_strand_id
1 'polypeptide(L)' 'MDIDLARHVARAAFRSSRELSDLIPFLKDHLDTEEYQPYAKAIASAVAAIHLDLMNKLFADHPGLEAEVEASIEKYGRYL' A
#
# COMPACT_ATOMS: atom_id res chain seq x y z
N MET A 1 -0.48 -20.96 -2.89
CA MET A 1 0.55 -20.15 -2.21
C MET A 1 0.46 -20.43 -0.72
N ASP A 2 1.57 -20.72 -0.06
CA ASP A 2 1.55 -20.91 1.39
C ASP A 2 1.48 -19.57 2.13
N ILE A 3 1.18 -19.63 3.43
CA ILE A 3 0.95 -18.41 4.23
C ILE A 3 2.22 -17.55 4.38
N ASP A 4 3.39 -18.17 4.44
CA ASP A 4 4.64 -17.40 4.56
C ASP A 4 4.93 -16.62 3.29
N LEU A 5 4.67 -17.20 2.14
CA LEU A 5 4.79 -16.51 0.87
C LEU A 5 3.75 -15.39 0.76
N ALA A 6 2.53 -15.64 1.21
CA ALA A 6 1.48 -14.61 1.25
C ALA A 6 1.86 -13.44 2.15
N ARG A 7 2.45 -13.70 3.31
CA ARG A 7 2.98 -12.64 4.19
C ARG A 7 4.05 -11.81 3.51
N HIS A 8 4.92 -12.45 2.75
CA HIS A 8 5.95 -11.74 2.00
C HIS A 8 5.34 -10.80 0.95
N VAL A 9 4.34 -11.27 0.22
CA VAL A 9 3.61 -10.44 -0.75
C VAL A 9 2.95 -9.25 -0.06
N ALA A 10 2.29 -9.48 1.08
CA ALA A 10 1.66 -8.42 1.85
C ALA A 10 2.66 -7.35 2.30
N ARG A 11 3.83 -7.76 2.81
CA ARG A 11 4.87 -6.81 3.23
C ARG A 11 5.37 -5.97 2.08
N ALA A 12 5.62 -6.58 0.93
CA ALA A 12 6.06 -5.86 -0.27
C ALA A 12 4.99 -4.87 -0.75
N ALA A 13 3.73 -5.28 -0.74
CA ALA A 13 2.61 -4.42 -1.13
C ALA A 13 2.48 -3.20 -0.22
N PHE A 14 2.52 -3.38 1.10
CA PHE A 14 2.44 -2.28 2.06
C PHE A 14 3.63 -1.35 1.97
N ARG A 15 4.83 -1.89 1.81
CA ARG A 15 6.05 -1.08 1.64
C ARG A 15 5.97 -0.25 0.37
N SER A 16 5.55 -0.83 -0.74
CA SER A 16 5.41 -0.14 -2.02
C SER A 16 4.36 0.97 -1.94
N SER A 17 3.22 0.71 -1.30
CA SER A 17 2.18 1.71 -1.07
C SER A 17 2.70 2.90 -0.27
N ARG A 18 3.47 2.62 0.79
CA ARG A 18 4.05 3.67 1.64
C ARG A 18 5.05 4.52 0.86
N GLU A 19 5.95 3.89 0.12
CA GLU A 19 6.94 4.62 -0.69
C GLU A 19 6.26 5.50 -1.74
N LEU A 20 5.23 4.98 -2.41
CA LEU A 20 4.46 5.77 -3.38
C LEU A 20 3.73 6.94 -2.70
N SER A 21 3.09 6.69 -1.56
CA SER A 21 2.35 7.72 -0.83
C SER A 21 3.28 8.84 -0.35
N ASP A 22 4.50 8.49 0.07
CA ASP A 22 5.49 9.46 0.52
C ASP A 22 5.97 10.39 -0.60
N LEU A 23 5.83 10.00 -1.86
CA LEU A 23 6.13 10.86 -2.99
C LEU A 23 5.17 12.05 -3.12
N ILE A 24 3.94 11.93 -2.62
CA ILE A 24 2.95 13.00 -2.77
C ILE A 24 3.41 14.29 -2.11
N PRO A 25 3.74 14.33 -0.80
CA PRO A 25 4.24 15.56 -0.19
C PRO A 25 5.58 16.01 -0.75
N PHE A 26 6.44 15.07 -1.13
CA PHE A 26 7.73 15.37 -1.74
C PHE A 26 7.54 16.13 -3.06
N LEU A 27 6.69 15.63 -3.96
CA LEU A 27 6.41 16.27 -5.23
C LEU A 27 5.71 17.62 -5.07
N LYS A 28 4.83 17.73 -4.07
CA LYS A 28 4.15 18.98 -3.77
C LYS A 28 5.14 20.09 -3.44
N ASP A 29 6.23 19.77 -2.75
CA ASP A 29 7.26 20.75 -2.38
C ASP A 29 8.18 21.13 -3.55
N HIS A 30 8.22 20.33 -4.61
CA HIS A 30 9.18 20.51 -5.72
C HIS A 30 8.54 20.93 -7.04
N LEU A 31 7.22 20.77 -7.19
CA LEU A 31 6.52 21.06 -8.44
C LEU A 31 5.51 22.20 -8.22
N ASP A 32 5.20 22.94 -9.30
CA ASP A 32 4.05 23.85 -9.24
C ASP A 32 2.74 23.06 -9.19
N THR A 33 1.65 23.73 -8.86
CA THR A 33 0.34 23.09 -8.67
C THR A 33 -0.16 22.38 -9.91
N GLU A 34 0.05 22.96 -11.09
CA GLU A 34 -0.41 22.37 -12.36
C GLU A 34 0.32 21.08 -12.70
N GLU A 35 1.62 21.03 -12.44
CA GLU A 35 2.44 19.85 -12.69
C GLU A 35 2.23 18.79 -11.60
N TYR A 36 2.08 19.21 -10.35
CA TYR A 36 1.89 18.32 -9.21
C TYR A 36 0.58 17.54 -9.27
N GLN A 37 -0.54 18.20 -9.58
CA GLN A 37 -1.88 17.62 -9.51
C GLN A 37 -2.03 16.30 -10.29
N PRO A 38 -1.61 16.20 -11.56
CA PRO A 38 -1.71 14.94 -12.29
C PRO A 38 -0.88 13.81 -11.68
N TYR A 39 0.31 14.10 -11.14
CA TYR A 39 1.15 13.10 -10.49
C TYR A 39 0.56 12.63 -9.18
N ALA A 40 0.03 13.53 -8.36
CA ALA A 40 -0.64 13.16 -7.11
C ALA A 40 -1.82 12.23 -7.37
N LYS A 41 -2.61 12.53 -8.40
CA LYS A 41 -3.74 11.71 -8.82
C LYS A 41 -3.31 10.33 -9.31
N ALA A 42 -2.25 10.28 -10.13
CA ALA A 42 -1.71 9.02 -10.66
C ALA A 42 -1.16 8.14 -9.53
N ILE A 43 -0.45 8.73 -8.57
CA ILE A 43 0.08 8.00 -7.41
C ILE A 43 -1.06 7.45 -6.55
N ALA A 44 -2.08 8.27 -6.25
CA ALA A 44 -3.23 7.82 -5.48
C ALA A 44 -3.95 6.65 -6.17
N SER A 45 -4.08 6.70 -7.49
CA SER A 45 -4.66 5.61 -8.28
C SER A 45 -3.83 4.33 -8.20
N ALA A 46 -2.50 4.43 -8.28
CA ALA A 46 -1.60 3.29 -8.17
C ALA A 46 -1.68 2.66 -6.78
N VAL A 47 -1.69 3.47 -5.72
CA VAL A 47 -1.85 2.99 -4.34
C VAL A 47 -3.20 2.29 -4.15
N ALA A 48 -4.27 2.88 -4.69
CA ALA A 48 -5.60 2.26 -4.64
C ALA A 48 -5.62 0.90 -5.34
N ALA A 49 -4.94 0.76 -6.47
CA ALA A 49 -4.84 -0.51 -7.19
C ALA A 49 -4.11 -1.59 -6.38
N ILE A 50 -3.07 -1.23 -5.64
CA ILE A 50 -2.37 -2.18 -4.75
C ILE A 50 -3.35 -2.74 -3.72
N HIS A 51 -4.18 -1.90 -3.11
CA HIS A 51 -5.15 -2.34 -2.11
C HIS A 51 -6.34 -3.07 -2.72
N LEU A 52 -6.94 -2.52 -3.78
CA LEU A 52 -8.17 -3.07 -4.36
C LEU A 52 -7.92 -4.34 -5.17
N ASP A 53 -6.82 -4.41 -5.90
CA ASP A 53 -6.53 -5.55 -6.77
C ASP A 53 -5.67 -6.59 -6.07
N LEU A 54 -4.49 -6.20 -5.57
CA LEU A 54 -3.55 -7.17 -5.01
C LEU A 54 -3.93 -7.58 -3.59
N MET A 55 -4.15 -6.64 -2.69
CA MET A 55 -4.41 -6.98 -1.29
C MET A 55 -5.75 -7.66 -1.10
N ASN A 56 -6.80 -7.23 -1.81
CA ASN A 56 -8.08 -7.91 -1.73
C ASN A 56 -8.02 -9.35 -2.24
N LYS A 57 -7.27 -9.58 -3.31
CA LYS A 57 -7.03 -10.94 -3.83
C LYS A 57 -6.31 -11.80 -2.79
N LEU A 58 -5.28 -11.25 -2.20
CA LEU A 58 -4.47 -11.96 -1.20
C LEU A 58 -5.31 -12.31 0.03
N PHE A 59 -6.13 -11.39 0.51
CA PHE A 59 -6.99 -11.62 1.68
C PHE A 59 -8.16 -12.56 1.37
N ALA A 60 -8.65 -12.58 0.13
CA ALA A 60 -9.66 -13.54 -0.29
C ALA A 60 -9.09 -14.97 -0.26
N ASP A 61 -7.85 -15.14 -0.68
CA ASP A 61 -7.17 -16.44 -0.67
C ASP A 61 -6.67 -16.83 0.73
N HIS A 62 -6.40 -15.85 1.60
CA HIS A 62 -5.86 -16.04 2.95
C HIS A 62 -6.60 -15.17 3.97
N PRO A 63 -7.85 -15.54 4.35
CA PRO A 63 -8.67 -14.67 5.24
C PRO A 63 -8.02 -14.36 6.60
N GLY A 64 -7.27 -15.31 7.16
CA GLY A 64 -6.57 -15.09 8.43
C GLY A 64 -5.48 -14.03 8.36
N LEU A 65 -4.93 -13.80 7.16
CA LEU A 65 -3.88 -12.82 6.94
C LEU A 65 -4.39 -11.38 7.11
N GLU A 66 -5.62 -11.10 6.73
CA GLU A 66 -6.22 -9.77 6.91
C GLU A 66 -6.27 -9.40 8.40
N ALA A 67 -6.72 -10.30 9.25
CA ALA A 67 -6.76 -10.08 10.69
C ALA A 67 -5.36 -9.90 11.28
N GLU A 68 -4.38 -10.67 10.81
CA GLU A 68 -2.98 -10.55 11.23
C GLU A 68 -2.40 -9.18 10.85
N VAL A 69 -2.66 -8.72 9.65
CA VAL A 69 -2.21 -7.42 9.15
C VAL A 69 -2.84 -6.29 9.96
N GLU A 70 -4.15 -6.33 10.18
CA GLU A 70 -4.86 -5.33 10.97
C GLU A 70 -4.34 -5.25 12.40
N ALA A 71 -4.08 -6.39 13.04
CA ALA A 71 -3.53 -6.45 14.38
C ALA A 71 -2.12 -5.84 14.45
N SER A 72 -1.28 -6.09 13.44
CA SER A 72 0.07 -5.52 13.36
C SER A 72 0.02 -4.00 13.18
N ILE A 73 -0.84 -3.51 12.29
CA ILE A 73 -1.00 -2.08 12.05
C ILE A 73 -1.52 -1.37 13.30
N GLU A 74 -2.48 -1.97 14.00
CA GLU A 74 -3.02 -1.41 15.24
C GLU A 74 -1.94 -1.29 16.33
N LYS A 75 -1.08 -2.30 16.44
CA LYS A 75 -0.04 -2.36 17.48
C LYS A 75 1.19 -1.52 17.17
N TYR A 76 1.64 -1.52 15.91
CA TYR A 76 2.93 -0.94 15.51
C TYR A 76 2.80 0.21 14.51
N GLY A 77 1.61 0.50 14.01
CA GLY A 77 1.40 1.50 12.96
C GLY A 77 1.80 1.02 11.57
N ARG A 78 2.22 -0.24 11.44
CA ARG A 78 2.61 -0.84 10.16
C ARG A 78 2.52 -2.37 10.25
N TYR A 79 2.51 -3.01 9.10
CA TYR A 79 2.63 -4.47 9.03
C TYR A 79 4.10 -4.87 9.08
N LEU A 80 4.48 -5.51 10.15
CA LEU A 80 5.85 -6.00 10.36
C LEU A 80 6.09 -7.36 9.71
#